data_085ece7d7bec9ed986a81e49ca0b6111
#
_entry.id   085ece7d7bec9ed986a81e49ca0b6111
#
_cell.length_a   1.000
_cell.length_b   1.000
_cell.length_c   1.000
_cell.angle_alpha   90.00
_cell.angle_beta   90.00
_cell.angle_gamma   90.00
#
_symmetry.space_group_name_H-M   'P 1'
#
loop_
_entity.id
_entity.type
_entity.pdbx_description
1 polymer ?
#
loop_
_entity_poly.entity_id
_entity_poly.type
_entity_poly.pdbx_seq_one_letter_code
_entity_poly.pdbx_strand_id
1 'polypeptide(L)'
;MKNILKNAENAEKLLELTSDTMILLDRNGICVDIAVHNADLWFLKENQLLGRNILQLLPSVTYRQVYPEFKKVLAYKEVSARNYELTIGSETYFFKCIMRPYEDMVLCQYRDITERSQRKRELEKKNHELNEIQKAALIGRWKYNSGRQCFYYTGHSGVMCTAEEQEIPLQDYTMYILPEDREIFGKWLAQNLQGNTENSIDYRILFKKRIFYIRLKTFSYETLPDGTGILEGYIQNITDIQQRRNDITLLTHAINNSTEDI
;
A
#
# COMPACT_ATOMS: atom_id res chain seq x y z
N MET A 1 -26.55 -6.19 34.83
CA MET A 1 -25.14 -6.18 34.47
C MET A 1 -24.37 -5.46 35.58
N LYS A 2 -23.55 -6.18 36.36
CA LYS A 2 -22.68 -5.58 37.39
C LYS A 2 -21.65 -4.68 36.67
N ASN A 3 -21.54 -3.44 37.12
CA ASN A 3 -20.59 -2.44 36.60
C ASN A 3 -19.15 -2.86 36.95
N ILE A 4 -18.59 -3.71 36.12
CA ILE A 4 -17.23 -4.29 36.27
C ILE A 4 -16.16 -3.19 36.38
N LEU A 5 -16.39 -2.04 35.68
CA LEU A 5 -15.47 -0.91 35.62
C LEU A 5 -15.51 0.02 36.85
N LYS A 6 -16.41 -0.19 37.80
CA LYS A 6 -16.50 0.66 39.03
C LYS A 6 -15.72 0.11 40.23
N ASN A 7 -15.07 -1.05 40.08
CA ASN A 7 -14.25 -1.63 41.12
C ASN A 7 -12.79 -1.29 40.83
N ALA A 8 -12.10 -0.62 41.76
CA ALA A 8 -10.70 -0.20 41.61
C ALA A 8 -9.76 -1.40 41.24
N GLU A 9 -9.97 -2.55 41.88
CA GLU A 9 -9.22 -3.78 41.61
C GLU A 9 -9.41 -4.30 40.16
N ASN A 10 -10.62 -4.17 39.60
CA ASN A 10 -10.86 -4.55 38.21
C ASN A 10 -10.32 -3.51 37.23
N ALA A 11 -10.27 -2.23 37.58
CA ALA A 11 -9.65 -1.19 36.77
C ALA A 11 -8.13 -1.39 36.68
N GLU A 12 -7.50 -1.78 37.79
CA GLU A 12 -6.07 -2.11 37.82
C GLU A 12 -5.75 -3.33 36.95
N LYS A 13 -6.50 -4.42 37.05
CA LYS A 13 -6.38 -5.59 36.18
C LYS A 13 -6.62 -5.27 34.69
N LEU A 14 -7.53 -4.35 34.37
CA LEU A 14 -7.78 -3.92 33.01
C LEU A 14 -6.63 -3.05 32.49
N LEU A 15 -6.02 -2.23 33.31
CA LEU A 15 -4.80 -1.49 32.96
C LEU A 15 -3.64 -2.43 32.71
N GLU A 16 -3.47 -3.48 33.50
CA GLU A 16 -2.45 -4.53 33.30
C GLU A 16 -2.62 -5.29 31.97
N LEU A 17 -3.84 -5.41 31.46
CA LEU A 17 -4.11 -6.03 30.15
C LEU A 17 -3.78 -5.12 28.96
N THR A 18 -3.55 -3.83 29.19
CA THR A 18 -3.14 -2.91 28.12
C THR A 18 -1.62 -2.82 28.08
N SER A 19 -1.02 -2.92 26.91
CA SER A 19 0.42 -2.69 26.70
C SER A 19 0.77 -1.19 26.67
N ASP A 20 -0.16 -0.33 27.06
CA ASP A 20 -0.02 1.12 26.98
C ASP A 20 0.63 1.67 28.27
N THR A 21 1.53 2.62 28.11
CA THR A 21 2.06 3.38 29.25
C THR A 21 1.21 4.60 29.49
N MET A 22 0.85 4.85 30.75
CA MET A 22 0.08 6.02 31.17
C MET A 22 0.93 6.92 32.04
N ILE A 23 0.94 8.22 31.73
CA ILE A 23 1.68 9.24 32.47
C ILE A 23 0.73 10.37 32.81
N LEU A 24 0.65 10.73 34.07
CA LEU A 24 -0.11 11.90 34.55
C LEU A 24 0.86 13.09 34.67
N LEU A 25 0.60 14.15 33.94
CA LEU A 25 1.39 15.37 33.93
C LEU A 25 0.63 16.52 34.59
N ASP A 26 1.31 17.30 35.46
CA ASP A 26 0.80 18.54 35.97
C ASP A 26 0.73 19.66 34.90
N ARG A 27 0.27 20.86 35.27
CA ARG A 27 0.18 22.04 34.36
C ARG A 27 1.52 22.47 33.73
N ASN A 28 2.62 22.10 34.36
CA ASN A 28 3.97 22.43 33.91
C ASN A 28 4.61 21.30 33.08
N GLY A 29 3.94 20.15 32.97
CA GLY A 29 4.48 18.95 32.29
C GLY A 29 5.37 18.10 33.19
N ILE A 30 5.26 18.27 34.54
CA ILE A 30 5.96 17.44 35.51
C ILE A 30 5.17 16.14 35.70
N CYS A 31 5.86 15.01 35.66
CA CYS A 31 5.27 13.70 35.89
C CYS A 31 4.86 13.55 37.37
N VAL A 32 3.57 13.43 37.59
CA VAL A 32 2.98 13.26 38.95
C VAL A 32 2.79 11.79 39.25
N ASP A 33 2.40 11.00 38.25
CA ASP A 33 2.17 9.58 38.38
C ASP A 33 2.39 8.87 37.07
N ILE A 34 2.74 7.58 37.14
CA ILE A 34 3.08 6.78 35.95
C ILE A 34 2.71 5.31 36.17
N ALA A 35 2.04 4.72 35.18
CA ALA A 35 1.83 3.28 35.07
C ALA A 35 2.51 2.75 33.80
N VAL A 36 3.58 1.98 33.99
CA VAL A 36 4.38 1.39 32.89
C VAL A 36 4.12 -0.10 32.86
N HIS A 37 3.53 -0.60 31.76
CA HIS A 37 3.30 -2.04 31.57
C HIS A 37 4.39 -2.74 30.76
N ASN A 38 5.18 -1.98 30.00
CA ASN A 38 6.30 -2.54 29.25
C ASN A 38 7.58 -1.74 29.55
N ALA A 39 8.28 -2.15 30.61
CA ALA A 39 9.48 -1.48 31.09
C ALA A 39 10.64 -1.48 30.07
N ASP A 40 10.63 -2.43 29.15
CA ASP A 40 11.69 -2.56 28.14
C ASP A 40 11.58 -1.54 26.99
N LEU A 41 10.41 -0.92 26.83
CA LEU A 41 10.15 0.07 25.76
C LEU A 41 10.40 1.53 26.21
N TRP A 42 10.60 1.78 27.50
CA TRP A 42 10.84 3.12 28.00
C TRP A 42 12.34 3.36 28.21
N PHE A 43 12.86 4.34 27.49
CA PHE A 43 14.25 4.80 27.55
C PHE A 43 14.65 5.36 28.94
N LEU A 44 13.64 5.62 29.78
CA LEU A 44 13.82 6.10 31.15
C LEU A 44 13.01 5.20 32.07
N LYS A 45 13.65 4.70 33.11
CA LYS A 45 12.96 3.91 34.12
C LYS A 45 11.93 4.79 34.85
N GLU A 46 10.88 4.19 35.38
CA GLU A 46 9.81 4.87 36.12
C GLU A 46 10.36 5.85 37.17
N ASN A 47 11.34 5.42 37.97
CA ASN A 47 12.00 6.22 38.98
C ASN A 47 12.78 7.43 38.42
N GLN A 48 13.02 7.48 37.11
CA GLN A 48 13.69 8.59 36.44
C GLN A 48 12.71 9.61 35.86
N LEU A 49 11.43 9.26 35.75
CA LEU A 49 10.38 10.11 35.19
C LEU A 49 9.59 10.86 36.26
N LEU A 50 9.29 10.20 37.39
CA LEU A 50 8.56 10.80 38.48
C LEU A 50 9.23 12.09 38.98
N GLY A 51 8.45 13.15 39.11
CA GLY A 51 8.90 14.47 39.57
C GLY A 51 9.71 15.26 38.52
N ARG A 52 9.93 14.73 37.33
CA ARG A 52 10.64 15.44 36.26
C ARG A 52 9.70 16.02 35.23
N ASN A 53 10.13 17.08 34.56
CA ASN A 53 9.40 17.67 33.46
C ASN A 53 9.63 16.83 32.19
N ILE A 54 8.65 16.01 31.84
CA ILE A 54 8.72 15.09 30.70
C ILE A 54 8.85 15.83 29.38
N LEU A 55 8.23 16.99 29.27
CA LEU A 55 8.27 17.78 28.02
C LEU A 55 9.70 18.27 27.71
N GLN A 56 10.50 18.56 28.76
CA GLN A 56 11.89 19.00 28.61
C GLN A 56 12.85 17.84 28.28
N LEU A 57 12.44 16.59 28.52
CA LEU A 57 13.23 15.41 28.17
C LEU A 57 13.04 15.00 26.70
N LEU A 58 12.03 15.54 26.04
CA LEU A 58 11.77 15.23 24.62
C LEU A 58 12.82 15.91 23.73
N PRO A 59 13.26 15.24 22.62
CA PRO A 59 14.03 15.90 21.59
C PRO A 59 13.31 17.14 21.06
N SER A 60 14.07 18.16 20.66
CA SER A 60 13.51 19.46 20.27
C SER A 60 12.44 19.39 19.18
N VAL A 61 12.56 18.46 18.24
CA VAL A 61 11.58 18.23 17.16
C VAL A 61 10.27 17.72 17.74
N THR A 62 10.34 16.69 18.58
CA THR A 62 9.16 16.08 19.23
C THR A 62 8.52 17.05 20.21
N TYR A 63 9.31 17.81 20.97
CA TYR A 63 8.81 18.86 21.87
C TYR A 63 7.95 19.88 21.13
N ARG A 64 8.40 20.38 19.97
CA ARG A 64 7.64 21.35 19.17
C ARG A 64 6.29 20.83 18.70
N GLN A 65 6.14 19.54 18.58
CA GLN A 65 4.86 18.89 18.19
C GLN A 65 3.98 18.60 19.39
N VAL A 66 4.56 18.13 20.49
CA VAL A 66 3.84 17.69 21.70
C VAL A 66 3.37 18.87 22.55
N TYR A 67 4.22 19.88 22.76
CA TYR A 67 3.93 21.00 23.66
C TYR A 67 2.67 21.80 23.29
N PRO A 68 2.43 22.18 22.03
CA PRO A 68 1.19 22.88 21.64
C PRO A 68 -0.06 22.04 21.91
N GLU A 69 -0.02 20.73 21.65
CA GLU A 69 -1.15 19.84 21.91
C GLU A 69 -1.40 19.68 23.42
N PHE A 70 -0.36 19.54 24.22
CA PHE A 70 -0.45 19.54 25.68
C PHE A 70 -1.12 20.82 26.20
N LYS A 71 -0.71 22.01 25.72
CA LYS A 71 -1.31 23.28 26.10
C LYS A 71 -2.77 23.41 25.68
N LYS A 72 -3.14 22.89 24.49
CA LYS A 72 -4.55 22.84 24.05
C LYS A 72 -5.41 21.99 24.97
N VAL A 73 -4.93 20.79 25.34
CA VAL A 73 -5.65 19.90 26.26
C VAL A 73 -5.90 20.56 27.61
N LEU A 74 -4.90 21.26 28.15
CA LEU A 74 -5.04 22.02 29.39
C LEU A 74 -6.04 23.18 29.29
N ALA A 75 -5.94 23.96 28.22
CA ALA A 75 -6.73 25.19 28.04
C ALA A 75 -8.18 24.92 27.67
N TYR A 76 -8.39 24.02 26.69
CA TYR A 76 -9.72 23.79 26.09
C TYR A 76 -10.41 22.54 26.63
N LYS A 77 -9.71 21.72 27.46
CA LYS A 77 -10.23 20.46 27.98
C LYS A 77 -10.65 19.46 26.87
N GLU A 78 -10.04 19.56 25.72
CA GLU A 78 -10.27 18.68 24.57
C GLU A 78 -9.27 17.52 24.55
N VAL A 79 -9.69 16.37 24.00
CA VAL A 79 -8.81 15.22 23.80
C VAL A 79 -7.95 15.43 22.57
N SER A 80 -6.65 15.24 22.68
CA SER A 80 -5.73 15.20 21.55
C SER A 80 -5.21 13.78 21.33
N ALA A 81 -5.19 13.33 20.08
CA ALA A 81 -4.63 12.03 19.67
C ALA A 81 -3.73 12.20 18.45
N ARG A 82 -2.43 11.93 18.63
CA ARG A 82 -1.41 12.12 17.60
C ARG A 82 -0.40 10.97 17.61
N ASN A 83 0.19 10.74 16.46
CA ASN A 83 1.34 9.86 16.32
C ASN A 83 2.61 10.71 16.35
N TYR A 84 3.61 10.25 17.08
CA TYR A 84 4.91 10.90 17.21
C TYR A 84 6.01 9.93 16.84
N GLU A 85 7.05 10.47 16.23
CA GLU A 85 8.30 9.79 15.94
C GLU A 85 9.35 10.24 16.93
N LEU A 86 10.05 9.29 17.53
CA LEU A 86 11.10 9.54 18.51
C LEU A 86 12.35 8.76 18.11
N THR A 87 13.42 9.47 17.79
CA THR A 87 14.73 8.86 17.51
C THR A 87 15.60 8.93 18.73
N ILE A 88 16.12 7.76 19.17
CA ILE A 88 16.99 7.61 20.32
C ILE A 88 18.23 6.83 19.90
N GLY A 89 19.37 7.50 19.92
CA GLY A 89 20.58 6.95 19.34
C GLY A 89 20.39 6.68 17.83
N SER A 90 20.52 5.44 17.41
CA SER A 90 20.32 5.00 16.01
C SER A 90 18.93 4.43 15.72
N GLU A 91 18.07 4.29 16.74
CA GLU A 91 16.77 3.65 16.61
C GLU A 91 15.65 4.67 16.57
N THR A 92 14.64 4.39 15.74
CA THR A 92 13.45 5.23 15.58
C THR A 92 12.22 4.46 16.01
N TYR A 93 11.49 5.06 16.94
CA TYR A 93 10.27 4.53 17.54
C TYR A 93 9.08 5.38 17.14
N PHE A 94 7.92 4.75 17.02
CA PHE A 94 6.66 5.40 16.69
C PHE A 94 5.68 5.18 17.83
N PHE A 95 5.17 6.28 18.39
CA PHE A 95 4.21 6.23 19.47
C PHE A 95 2.91 6.91 19.06
N LYS A 96 1.78 6.29 19.41
CA LYS A 96 0.50 6.97 19.46
C LYS A 96 0.33 7.52 20.87
N CYS A 97 0.24 8.85 20.99
CA CYS A 97 -0.05 9.51 22.26
C CYS A 97 -1.49 10.04 22.22
N ILE A 98 -2.26 9.70 23.28
CA ILE A 98 -3.59 10.23 23.49
C ILE A 98 -3.54 11.02 24.81
N MET A 99 -3.77 12.32 24.72
CA MET A 99 -3.81 13.23 25.86
C MET A 99 -5.25 13.53 26.23
N ARG A 100 -5.61 13.33 27.50
CA ARG A 100 -6.94 13.62 28.03
C ARG A 100 -6.84 14.59 29.20
N PRO A 101 -7.77 15.54 29.33
CA PRO A 101 -7.82 16.37 30.50
C PRO A 101 -8.23 15.52 31.70
N TYR A 102 -7.54 15.70 32.82
CA TYR A 102 -7.87 15.10 34.11
C TYR A 102 -7.72 16.18 35.18
N GLU A 103 -8.84 16.72 35.65
CA GLU A 103 -8.85 17.91 36.53
C GLU A 103 -8.01 19.06 35.95
N ASP A 104 -6.96 19.46 36.63
CA ASP A 104 -5.99 20.48 36.21
C ASP A 104 -4.70 19.89 35.58
N MET A 105 -4.73 18.61 35.31
CA MET A 105 -3.61 17.81 34.79
C MET A 105 -3.96 17.24 33.41
N VAL A 106 -2.99 16.58 32.81
CA VAL A 106 -3.16 15.86 31.52
C VAL A 106 -2.75 14.40 31.72
N LEU A 107 -3.68 13.50 31.45
CA LEU A 107 -3.38 12.07 31.34
C LEU A 107 -2.91 11.76 29.91
N CYS A 108 -1.68 11.34 29.79
CA CYS A 108 -1.06 10.92 28.55
C CYS A 108 -1.01 9.39 28.48
N GLN A 109 -1.64 8.82 27.47
CA GLN A 109 -1.60 7.39 27.16
C GLN A 109 -0.70 7.18 25.95
N TYR A 110 0.38 6.42 26.10
CA TYR A 110 1.34 6.12 25.04
C TYR A 110 1.25 4.66 24.64
N ARG A 111 1.04 4.45 23.36
CA ARG A 111 1.08 3.11 22.74
C ARG A 111 2.22 3.05 21.76
N ASP A 112 3.07 2.05 21.88
CA ASP A 112 4.07 1.75 20.85
C ASP A 112 3.37 1.19 19.61
N ILE A 113 3.62 1.84 18.48
CA ILE A 113 3.13 1.44 17.18
C ILE A 113 4.30 1.24 16.19
N THR A 114 5.53 1.04 16.71
CA THR A 114 6.76 0.98 15.92
C THR A 114 6.70 -0.13 14.88
N GLU A 115 6.43 -1.36 15.30
CA GLU A 115 6.36 -2.50 14.40
C GLU A 115 5.31 -2.30 13.29
N ARG A 116 4.12 -1.84 13.66
CA ARG A 116 3.04 -1.56 12.71
C ARG A 116 3.42 -0.46 11.72
N SER A 117 4.06 0.62 12.22
CA SER A 117 4.47 1.75 11.40
C SER A 117 5.61 1.40 10.46
N GLN A 118 6.58 0.61 10.91
CA GLN A 118 7.67 0.10 10.09
C GLN A 118 7.16 -0.82 8.99
N ARG A 119 6.31 -1.79 9.32
CA ARG A 119 5.70 -2.69 8.32
C ARG A 119 4.90 -1.91 7.28
N LYS A 120 4.12 -0.90 7.71
CA LYS A 120 3.37 -0.05 6.79
C LYS A 120 4.30 0.71 5.84
N ARG A 121 5.36 1.35 6.36
CA ARG A 121 6.36 2.08 5.55
C ARG A 121 7.07 1.16 4.56
N GLU A 122 7.45 -0.04 5.00
CA GLU A 122 8.09 -1.04 4.13
C GLU A 122 7.16 -1.47 2.99
N LEU A 123 5.88 -1.73 3.30
CA LEU A 123 4.88 -2.08 2.30
C LEU A 123 4.64 -0.94 1.31
N GLU A 124 4.54 0.30 1.78
CA GLU A 124 4.40 1.49 0.94
C GLU A 124 5.61 1.67 0.02
N LYS A 125 6.83 1.46 0.54
CA LYS A 125 8.06 1.50 -0.24
C LYS A 125 8.07 0.42 -1.33
N LYS A 126 7.78 -0.84 -0.97
CA LYS A 126 7.70 -1.94 -1.93
C LYS A 126 6.64 -1.70 -3.01
N ASN A 127 5.47 -1.18 -2.63
CA ASN A 127 4.42 -0.84 -3.58
C ASN A 127 4.87 0.29 -4.53
N HIS A 128 5.57 1.29 -4.03
CA HIS A 128 6.13 2.35 -4.87
C HIS A 128 7.16 1.79 -5.87
N GLU A 129 8.10 0.98 -5.40
CA GLU A 129 9.11 0.33 -6.25
C GLU A 129 8.45 -0.55 -7.34
N LEU A 130 7.45 -1.36 -6.97
CA LEU A 130 6.70 -2.18 -7.92
C LEU A 130 5.98 -1.32 -8.98
N ASN A 131 5.37 -0.22 -8.58
CA ASN A 131 4.70 0.70 -9.50
C ASN A 131 5.70 1.32 -10.50
N GLU A 132 6.89 1.72 -10.05
CA GLU A 132 7.91 2.27 -10.94
C GLU A 132 8.44 1.22 -11.94
N ILE A 133 8.62 -0.02 -11.49
CA ILE A 133 8.99 -1.14 -12.37
C ILE A 133 7.88 -1.39 -13.40
N GLN A 134 6.62 -1.41 -12.99
CA GLN A 134 5.48 -1.59 -13.91
C GLN A 134 5.39 -0.48 -14.95
N LYS A 135 5.63 0.77 -14.55
CA LYS A 135 5.71 1.92 -15.48
C LYS A 135 6.83 1.75 -16.48
N ALA A 136 8.03 1.44 -16.01
CA ALA A 136 9.21 1.27 -16.87
C ALA A 136 9.03 0.10 -17.86
N ALA A 137 8.38 -0.98 -17.43
CA ALA A 137 8.11 -2.15 -18.24
C ALA A 137 6.86 -2.02 -19.12
N LEU A 138 6.14 -0.90 -19.04
CA LEU A 138 4.86 -0.66 -19.73
C LEU A 138 3.83 -1.76 -19.46
N ILE A 139 3.73 -2.17 -18.18
CA ILE A 139 2.83 -3.22 -17.72
C ILE A 139 1.61 -2.59 -17.04
N GLY A 140 0.42 -3.02 -17.46
CA GLY A 140 -0.84 -2.80 -16.79
C GLY A 140 -1.42 -4.09 -16.24
N ARG A 141 -2.48 -3.97 -15.46
CA ARG A 141 -3.30 -5.11 -14.99
C ARG A 141 -4.62 -5.10 -15.73
N TRP A 142 -5.17 -6.26 -15.92
CA TRP A 142 -6.51 -6.39 -16.47
C TRP A 142 -7.31 -7.46 -15.71
N LYS A 143 -8.62 -7.26 -15.74
CA LYS A 143 -9.62 -8.19 -15.25
C LYS A 143 -10.72 -8.32 -16.28
N TYR A 144 -11.23 -9.51 -16.51
CA TYR A 144 -12.36 -9.76 -17.37
C TYR A 144 -13.49 -10.43 -16.59
N ASN A 145 -14.69 -9.89 -16.72
CA ASN A 145 -15.90 -10.45 -16.14
C ASN A 145 -16.77 -11.04 -17.27
N SER A 146 -16.93 -12.36 -17.28
CA SER A 146 -17.69 -13.05 -18.34
C SER A 146 -19.19 -12.77 -18.30
N GLY A 147 -19.77 -12.54 -17.12
CA GLY A 147 -21.19 -12.22 -16.97
C GLY A 147 -21.54 -10.84 -17.49
N ARG A 148 -20.64 -9.87 -17.33
CA ARG A 148 -20.80 -8.51 -17.88
C ARG A 148 -20.19 -8.34 -19.27
N GLN A 149 -19.38 -9.29 -19.71
CA GLN A 149 -18.58 -9.21 -20.94
C GLN A 149 -17.74 -7.93 -21.01
N CYS A 150 -17.10 -7.56 -19.89
CA CYS A 150 -16.31 -6.34 -19.78
C CYS A 150 -14.89 -6.62 -19.30
N PHE A 151 -13.93 -5.90 -19.88
CA PHE A 151 -12.58 -5.77 -19.38
C PHE A 151 -12.45 -4.56 -18.48
N TYR A 152 -11.66 -4.70 -17.41
CA TYR A 152 -11.25 -3.63 -16.51
C TYR A 152 -9.74 -3.53 -16.59
N TYR A 153 -9.22 -2.33 -16.86
CA TYR A 153 -7.80 -2.07 -17.04
C TYR A 153 -7.30 -1.03 -16.06
N THR A 154 -6.14 -1.31 -15.44
CA THR A 154 -5.42 -0.35 -14.59
C THR A 154 -3.94 -0.40 -14.87
N GLY A 155 -3.20 0.68 -14.52
CA GLY A 155 -1.75 0.71 -14.58
C GLY A 155 -1.18 1.42 -15.80
N HIS A 156 0.01 1.02 -16.24
CA HIS A 156 0.85 1.83 -17.14
C HIS A 156 1.26 1.12 -18.41
N SER A 157 0.35 0.41 -19.09
CA SER A 157 0.70 -0.22 -20.40
C SER A 157 1.07 0.78 -21.50
N GLY A 158 0.83 2.07 -21.29
CA GLY A 158 1.13 3.12 -22.24
C GLY A 158 0.18 3.22 -23.43
N VAL A 159 -0.83 2.35 -23.53
CA VAL A 159 -1.76 2.34 -24.66
C VAL A 159 -3.21 2.55 -24.23
N MET A 160 -3.75 1.71 -23.34
CA MET A 160 -5.16 1.74 -22.94
C MET A 160 -5.35 1.83 -21.43
N CYS A 161 -4.29 1.63 -20.66
CA CYS A 161 -4.34 1.67 -19.21
C CYS A 161 -3.95 3.05 -18.68
N THR A 162 -4.71 3.55 -17.72
CA THR A 162 -4.40 4.73 -16.91
C THR A 162 -4.28 4.33 -15.45
N ALA A 163 -3.86 5.26 -14.59
CA ALA A 163 -3.80 5.01 -13.13
C ALA A 163 -5.18 4.67 -12.54
N GLU A 164 -6.25 5.15 -13.16
CA GLU A 164 -7.63 4.85 -12.79
C GLU A 164 -8.14 3.63 -13.56
N GLU A 165 -9.01 2.84 -12.94
CA GLU A 165 -9.63 1.68 -13.56
C GLU A 165 -10.53 2.12 -14.72
N GLN A 166 -10.35 1.51 -15.88
CA GLN A 166 -11.17 1.73 -17.07
C GLN A 166 -11.96 0.47 -17.40
N GLU A 167 -13.25 0.63 -17.57
CA GLU A 167 -14.15 -0.42 -18.01
C GLU A 167 -14.35 -0.33 -19.53
N ILE A 168 -14.11 -1.44 -20.25
CA ILE A 168 -14.27 -1.52 -21.70
C ILE A 168 -15.06 -2.79 -22.03
N PRO A 169 -16.25 -2.67 -22.63
CA PRO A 169 -17.00 -3.83 -23.12
C PRO A 169 -16.18 -4.66 -24.10
N LEU A 170 -16.33 -5.98 -24.07
CA LEU A 170 -15.60 -6.90 -24.97
C LEU A 170 -15.77 -6.53 -26.44
N GLN A 171 -16.99 -6.14 -26.82
CA GLN A 171 -17.30 -5.72 -28.19
C GLN A 171 -16.44 -4.51 -28.60
N ASP A 172 -16.35 -3.50 -27.74
CA ASP A 172 -15.58 -2.29 -28.02
C ASP A 172 -14.08 -2.59 -28.02
N TYR A 173 -13.64 -3.45 -27.08
CA TYR A 173 -12.23 -3.87 -27.04
C TYR A 173 -11.82 -4.60 -28.32
N THR A 174 -12.65 -5.49 -28.83
CA THR A 174 -12.34 -6.23 -30.08
C THR A 174 -12.26 -5.34 -31.31
N MET A 175 -12.89 -4.16 -31.29
CA MET A 175 -12.76 -3.19 -32.39
C MET A 175 -11.33 -2.62 -32.50
N TYR A 176 -10.60 -2.50 -31.38
CA TYR A 176 -9.20 -2.08 -31.43
C TYR A 176 -8.26 -3.17 -31.97
N ILE A 177 -8.64 -4.46 -31.88
CA ILE A 177 -7.83 -5.58 -32.36
C ILE A 177 -7.87 -5.61 -33.90
N LEU A 178 -6.68 -5.75 -34.54
CA LEU A 178 -6.63 -5.92 -36.00
C LEU A 178 -7.47 -7.12 -36.45
N PRO A 179 -8.16 -7.03 -37.57
CA PRO A 179 -9.06 -8.09 -38.04
C PRO A 179 -8.42 -9.48 -38.07
N GLU A 180 -7.14 -9.55 -38.47
CA GLU A 180 -6.39 -10.80 -38.59
C GLU A 180 -6.14 -11.47 -37.22
N ASP A 181 -6.09 -10.68 -36.16
CA ASP A 181 -5.75 -11.16 -34.81
C ASP A 181 -7.00 -11.46 -33.95
N ARG A 182 -8.20 -11.11 -34.40
CA ARG A 182 -9.47 -11.28 -33.64
C ARG A 182 -9.79 -12.74 -33.37
N GLU A 183 -9.58 -13.62 -34.33
CA GLU A 183 -9.89 -15.05 -34.19
C GLU A 183 -8.99 -15.71 -33.13
N ILE A 184 -7.69 -15.44 -33.16
CA ILE A 184 -6.75 -15.99 -32.18
C ILE A 184 -7.04 -15.45 -30.78
N PHE A 185 -7.40 -14.16 -30.69
CA PHE A 185 -7.81 -13.54 -29.40
C PHE A 185 -9.06 -14.21 -28.83
N GLY A 186 -10.09 -14.43 -29.64
CA GLY A 186 -11.33 -15.08 -29.21
C GLY A 186 -11.09 -16.51 -28.71
N LYS A 187 -10.28 -17.31 -29.46
CA LYS A 187 -9.88 -18.66 -29.03
C LYS A 187 -9.12 -18.65 -27.71
N TRP A 188 -8.19 -17.73 -27.54
CA TRP A 188 -7.41 -17.57 -26.31
C TRP A 188 -8.32 -17.22 -25.12
N LEU A 189 -9.25 -16.27 -25.28
CA LEU A 189 -10.18 -15.88 -24.23
C LEU A 189 -11.10 -17.05 -23.81
N ALA A 190 -11.62 -17.80 -24.79
CA ALA A 190 -12.45 -18.97 -24.54
C ALA A 190 -11.72 -20.08 -23.77
N GLN A 191 -10.46 -20.35 -24.10
CA GLN A 191 -9.61 -21.33 -23.43
C GLN A 191 -9.34 -20.93 -21.97
N ASN A 192 -9.08 -19.64 -21.73
CA ASN A 192 -8.84 -19.14 -20.37
C ASN A 192 -10.10 -19.23 -19.49
N LEU A 193 -11.29 -19.01 -20.07
CA LEU A 193 -12.57 -19.19 -19.38
C LEU A 193 -12.90 -20.66 -19.05
N GLN A 194 -12.17 -21.61 -19.63
CA GLN A 194 -12.21 -23.04 -19.26
C GLN A 194 -11.17 -23.42 -18.21
N GLY A 195 -10.44 -22.45 -17.64
CA GLY A 195 -9.44 -22.67 -16.61
C GLY A 195 -8.01 -22.88 -17.13
N ASN A 196 -7.75 -22.78 -18.43
CA ASN A 196 -6.40 -22.88 -18.99
C ASN A 196 -5.71 -21.51 -18.96
N THR A 197 -5.13 -21.14 -17.80
CA THR A 197 -4.60 -19.80 -17.51
C THR A 197 -3.09 -19.65 -17.70
N GLU A 198 -2.36 -20.69 -18.10
CA GLU A 198 -0.90 -20.61 -18.25
C GLU A 198 -0.43 -19.97 -19.56
N ASN A 199 -1.35 -19.65 -20.46
CA ASN A 199 -1.05 -19.18 -21.80
C ASN A 199 -1.04 -17.65 -21.88
N SER A 200 -0.05 -17.10 -22.58
CA SER A 200 -0.03 -15.72 -23.04
C SER A 200 -0.40 -15.62 -24.51
N ILE A 201 -0.92 -14.48 -24.93
CA ILE A 201 -1.20 -14.15 -26.32
C ILE A 201 -0.53 -12.82 -26.69
N ASP A 202 0.08 -12.79 -27.86
CA ASP A 202 0.57 -11.58 -28.51
C ASP A 202 -0.34 -11.26 -29.69
N TYR A 203 -0.83 -10.02 -29.77
CA TYR A 203 -1.70 -9.55 -30.85
C TYR A 203 -1.52 -8.05 -31.06
N ARG A 204 -2.05 -7.56 -32.17
CA ARG A 204 -1.93 -6.15 -32.56
C ARG A 204 -3.22 -5.40 -32.32
N ILE A 205 -3.10 -4.17 -31.84
CA ILE A 205 -4.23 -3.24 -31.72
C ILE A 205 -3.94 -1.96 -32.49
N LEU A 206 -4.98 -1.38 -33.06
CA LEU A 206 -4.96 -0.04 -33.65
C LEU A 206 -5.53 0.96 -32.64
N PHE A 207 -4.69 1.81 -32.08
CA PHE A 207 -5.11 2.83 -31.13
C PHE A 207 -4.55 4.19 -31.53
N LYS A 208 -5.40 5.23 -31.60
CA LYS A 208 -5.01 6.58 -32.03
C LYS A 208 -4.21 6.59 -33.36
N LYS A 209 -4.64 5.82 -34.34
CA LYS A 209 -4.00 5.66 -35.67
C LYS A 209 -2.58 5.05 -35.63
N ARG A 210 -2.20 4.36 -34.58
CA ARG A 210 -0.93 3.67 -34.44
C ARG A 210 -1.15 2.21 -34.08
N ILE A 211 -0.32 1.32 -34.62
CA ILE A 211 -0.34 -0.11 -34.30
C ILE A 211 0.59 -0.34 -33.11
N PHE A 212 0.05 -1.03 -32.10
CA PHE A 212 0.78 -1.47 -30.93
C PHE A 212 0.73 -3.00 -30.87
N TYR A 213 1.83 -3.60 -30.45
CA TYR A 213 1.92 -5.02 -30.14
C TYR A 213 1.65 -5.20 -28.64
N ILE A 214 0.67 -6.00 -28.33
CA ILE A 214 0.19 -6.20 -26.96
C ILE A 214 0.37 -7.66 -26.58
N ARG A 215 0.88 -7.90 -25.39
CA ARG A 215 0.89 -9.21 -24.75
C ARG A 215 -0.12 -9.21 -23.60
N LEU A 216 -1.06 -10.15 -23.63
CA LEU A 216 -1.87 -10.51 -22.49
C LEU A 216 -1.40 -11.82 -21.88
N LYS A 217 -1.35 -11.89 -20.56
CA LYS A 217 -1.17 -13.14 -19.84
C LYS A 217 -2.16 -13.20 -18.69
N THR A 218 -2.86 -14.33 -18.54
CA THR A 218 -3.71 -14.64 -17.42
C THR A 218 -2.87 -15.26 -16.31
N PHE A 219 -3.16 -14.95 -15.06
CA PHE A 219 -2.56 -15.62 -13.91
C PHE A 219 -3.60 -16.13 -12.91
N SER A 220 -4.88 -15.74 -13.05
CA SER A 220 -5.95 -16.18 -12.16
C SER A 220 -7.25 -16.38 -12.94
N TYR A 221 -7.97 -17.44 -12.58
CA TYR A 221 -9.34 -17.70 -12.98
C TYR A 221 -10.16 -18.12 -11.77
N GLU A 222 -11.31 -17.49 -11.60
CA GLU A 222 -12.26 -17.78 -10.52
C GLU A 222 -13.66 -17.87 -11.10
N THR A 223 -14.45 -18.82 -10.61
CA THR A 223 -15.88 -18.90 -10.93
C THR A 223 -16.67 -18.46 -9.71
N LEU A 224 -17.48 -17.43 -9.88
CA LEU A 224 -18.39 -16.92 -8.85
C LEU A 224 -19.57 -17.90 -8.64
N PRO A 225 -20.30 -17.80 -7.50
CA PRO A 225 -21.44 -18.68 -7.22
C PRO A 225 -22.59 -18.63 -8.26
N ASP A 226 -22.69 -17.53 -9.01
CA ASP A 226 -23.65 -17.34 -10.09
C ASP A 226 -23.19 -17.94 -11.45
N GLY A 227 -22.04 -18.59 -11.48
CA GLY A 227 -21.43 -19.15 -12.69
C GLY A 227 -20.60 -18.14 -13.51
N THR A 228 -20.49 -16.88 -13.07
CA THR A 228 -19.67 -15.88 -13.75
C THR A 228 -18.18 -16.22 -13.61
N GLY A 229 -17.48 -16.31 -14.73
CA GLY A 229 -16.02 -16.46 -14.75
C GLY A 229 -15.31 -15.10 -14.63
N ILE A 230 -14.36 -15.03 -13.74
CA ILE A 230 -13.46 -13.89 -13.57
C ILE A 230 -12.06 -14.30 -13.96
N LEU A 231 -11.48 -13.60 -14.92
CA LEU A 231 -10.07 -13.74 -15.33
C LEU A 231 -9.30 -12.51 -14.86
N GLU A 232 -8.09 -12.72 -14.37
CA GLU A 232 -7.16 -11.63 -14.05
C GLU A 232 -5.78 -11.90 -14.64
N GLY A 233 -5.12 -10.82 -15.05
CA GLY A 233 -3.84 -10.94 -15.70
C GLY A 233 -3.07 -9.63 -15.80
N TYR A 234 -2.02 -9.66 -16.58
CA TYR A 234 -1.32 -8.43 -16.97
C TYR A 234 -1.38 -8.20 -18.48
N ILE A 235 -1.34 -6.94 -18.85
CA ILE A 235 -1.20 -6.44 -20.21
C ILE A 235 0.13 -5.73 -20.33
N GLN A 236 0.90 -6.01 -21.37
CA GLN A 236 2.17 -5.37 -21.64
C GLN A 236 2.19 -4.84 -23.07
N ASN A 237 2.66 -3.61 -23.24
CA ASN A 237 3.02 -3.09 -24.53
C ASN A 237 4.41 -3.60 -24.90
N ILE A 238 4.48 -4.44 -25.92
CA ILE A 238 5.72 -5.06 -26.41
C ILE A 238 6.17 -4.48 -27.76
N THR A 239 5.65 -3.31 -28.13
CA THR A 239 5.93 -2.71 -29.46
C THR A 239 7.42 -2.51 -29.70
N ASP A 240 8.13 -1.90 -28.73
CA ASP A 240 9.58 -1.68 -28.85
C ASP A 240 10.37 -2.99 -28.90
N ILE A 241 9.91 -4.02 -28.18
CA ILE A 241 10.53 -5.35 -28.17
C ILE A 241 10.40 -5.97 -29.56
N GLN A 242 9.22 -5.91 -30.18
CA GLN A 242 8.98 -6.45 -31.50
C GLN A 242 9.72 -5.67 -32.58
N GLN A 243 9.79 -4.36 -32.50
CA GLN A 243 10.57 -3.54 -33.43
C GLN A 243 12.04 -3.91 -33.38
N ARG A 244 12.67 -3.96 -32.23
CA ARG A 244 14.07 -4.38 -32.07
C ARG A 244 14.32 -5.78 -32.59
N ARG A 245 13.39 -6.72 -32.37
CA ARG A 245 13.49 -8.08 -32.89
C ARG A 245 13.47 -8.11 -34.41
N ASN A 246 12.60 -7.33 -35.04
CA ASN A 246 12.51 -7.21 -36.48
C ASN A 246 13.78 -6.57 -37.06
N ASP A 247 14.32 -5.52 -36.43
CA ASP A 247 15.57 -4.86 -36.86
C ASP A 247 16.75 -5.83 -36.81
N ILE A 248 16.88 -6.63 -35.76
CA ILE A 248 17.92 -7.66 -35.63
C ILE A 248 17.77 -8.71 -36.74
N THR A 249 16.55 -9.16 -37.02
CA THR A 249 16.28 -10.14 -38.08
C THR A 249 16.67 -9.60 -39.44
N LEU A 250 16.31 -8.34 -39.75
CA LEU A 250 16.67 -7.69 -41.02
C LEU A 250 18.20 -7.53 -41.17
N LEU A 251 18.87 -7.11 -40.08
CA LEU A 251 20.34 -7.00 -40.07
C LEU A 251 21.01 -8.36 -40.29
N THR A 252 20.51 -9.41 -39.67
CA THR A 252 21.04 -10.78 -39.83
C THR A 252 20.88 -11.28 -41.26
N HIS A 253 19.70 -11.04 -41.85
CA HIS A 253 19.47 -11.39 -43.27
C HIS A 253 20.39 -10.60 -44.22
N ALA A 254 20.59 -9.31 -43.99
CA ALA A 254 21.49 -8.48 -44.79
C ALA A 254 22.94 -8.96 -44.71
N ILE A 255 23.41 -9.36 -43.52
CA ILE A 255 24.76 -9.90 -43.34
C ILE A 255 24.91 -11.25 -44.05
N ASN A 256 23.95 -12.17 -43.89
CA ASN A 256 24.02 -13.49 -44.51
C ASN A 256 24.01 -13.39 -46.05
N ASN A 257 23.20 -12.53 -46.63
CA ASN A 257 23.16 -12.32 -48.09
C ASN A 257 24.42 -11.64 -48.60
N SER A 258 25.11 -10.82 -47.81
CA SER A 258 26.38 -10.20 -48.23
C SER A 258 27.59 -11.14 -48.18
N THR A 259 27.46 -12.29 -47.47
CA THR A 259 28.52 -13.33 -47.41
C THR A 259 28.37 -14.43 -48.45
N GLU A 260 27.25 -14.50 -49.19
CA GLU A 260 27.07 -15.43 -50.32
C GLU A 260 27.59 -14.90 -51.66
N ASP A 261 27.99 -13.64 -51.76
CA ASP A 261 28.50 -12.99 -52.96
C ASP A 261 30.06 -12.90 -53.02
N ILE A 262 30.78 -13.67 -52.22
CA ILE A 262 32.23 -13.83 -52.19
C ILE A 262 32.60 -15.29 -52.48
#